data_f857e911d589a661c5b3163f44a28f1d
#
_entry.id   f857e911d589a661c5b3163f44a28f1d
#
_cell.length_a   1.000
_cell.length_b   1.000
_cell.length_c   1.000
_cell.angle_alpha   90.00
_cell.angle_beta   90.00
_cell.angle_gamma   90.00
#
_symmetry.space_group_name_H-M   'P 1'
#
loop_
_entity.id
_entity.type
_entity.pdbx_description
1 polymer ?
#
loop_
_entity_poly.entity_id
_entity_poly.type
_entity_poly.pdbx_seq_one_letter_code
_entity_poly.pdbx_strand_id
1 'polypeptide(L)'
;MISRSRTASALAAAILLPMTPALAADYDPPIYVDQAPDYQPVEVGSGWYLRGDVAYLPQKTFDNGDFTFPSTINNESFSEGEDAYFASIGFGYHFNDYLRADLNLGYLPGNHVSDSYDDSGVAPAGTAILGSGNVKNYAFSGILNGYVDLGTYVGITPYVGAGIGLVRTTSKLSASYTDSADSTNDFVLSSNKNQYSLAYTLNAGLAYQVTKNVLVDLGYQYFSAPNAEYVAAESLTSYPTRKGISNHQIKFGLRYDLW
;
A
#
# COMPACT_ATOMS: atom_id res chain seq x y z
N MET A 1 17.90 -7.54 -24.33
CA MET A 1 17.77 -6.16 -23.82
C MET A 1 16.64 -5.49 -24.55
N ILE A 2 15.41 -5.60 -24.05
CA ILE A 2 14.23 -4.99 -24.68
C ILE A 2 13.57 -4.07 -23.63
N SER A 3 13.57 -2.80 -23.97
CA SER A 3 13.11 -1.65 -23.19
C SER A 3 11.64 -1.78 -22.73
N ARG A 4 11.40 -1.81 -21.43
CA ARG A 4 10.07 -1.82 -20.78
C ARG A 4 9.49 -0.43 -20.51
N SER A 5 9.91 0.62 -21.20
CA SER A 5 9.55 2.01 -20.85
C SER A 5 8.41 2.65 -21.66
N ARG A 6 7.62 1.90 -22.44
CA ARG A 6 6.62 2.49 -23.36
C ARG A 6 5.15 2.42 -22.94
N THR A 7 4.80 1.77 -21.86
CA THR A 7 3.38 1.59 -21.47
C THR A 7 2.86 2.59 -20.42
N ALA A 8 3.72 3.28 -19.69
CA ALA A 8 3.29 4.25 -18.68
C ALA A 8 2.82 5.61 -19.28
N SER A 9 3.24 5.95 -20.49
CA SER A 9 2.91 7.25 -21.10
C SER A 9 1.53 7.31 -21.78
N ALA A 10 0.88 6.16 -22.01
CA ALA A 10 -0.41 6.13 -22.71
C ALA A 10 -1.61 6.39 -21.79
N LEU A 11 -1.50 6.11 -20.51
CA LEU A 11 -2.61 6.30 -19.56
C LEU A 11 -2.75 7.75 -19.10
N ALA A 12 -1.65 8.50 -19.05
CA ALA A 12 -1.67 9.91 -18.65
C ALA A 12 -2.26 10.84 -19.73
N ALA A 13 -2.21 10.44 -20.99
CA ALA A 13 -2.73 11.25 -22.10
C ALA A 13 -4.26 11.21 -22.25
N ALA A 14 -4.94 10.21 -21.67
CA ALA A 14 -6.40 10.10 -21.75
C ALA A 14 -7.16 11.04 -20.80
N ILE A 15 -6.48 11.67 -19.84
CA ILE A 15 -7.10 12.55 -18.84
C ILE A 15 -7.12 14.03 -19.31
N LEU A 16 -6.42 14.38 -20.38
CA LEU A 16 -6.27 15.76 -20.88
C LEU A 16 -7.09 16.05 -22.16
N LEU A 17 -8.15 15.29 -22.44
CA LEU A 17 -9.04 15.67 -23.53
C LEU A 17 -9.82 16.94 -23.15
N PRO A 18 -9.72 18.03 -23.94
CA PRO A 18 -10.50 19.23 -23.68
C PRO A 18 -11.98 18.89 -23.85
N MET A 19 -12.78 19.09 -22.79
CA MET A 19 -14.23 19.05 -22.89
C MET A 19 -14.67 20.26 -23.74
N THR A 20 -14.95 20.02 -25.00
CA THR A 20 -15.62 21.04 -25.83
C THR A 20 -17.06 21.21 -25.36
N PRO A 21 -17.52 22.43 -25.08
CA PRO A 21 -18.94 22.65 -24.76
C PRO A 21 -19.78 22.32 -25.98
N ALA A 22 -20.68 21.34 -25.83
CA ALA A 22 -21.71 21.10 -26.80
C ALA A 22 -22.70 22.27 -26.75
N LEU A 23 -22.74 23.11 -27.76
CA LEU A 23 -23.81 24.10 -27.96
C LEU A 23 -25.06 23.32 -28.40
N ALA A 24 -25.93 23.05 -27.44
CA ALA A 24 -27.27 22.56 -27.74
C ALA A 24 -28.13 23.72 -28.25
N ALA A 25 -28.74 23.50 -29.41
CA ALA A 25 -29.63 24.45 -30.01
C ALA A 25 -30.86 24.73 -29.13
N ASP A 26 -31.14 25.99 -29.00
CA ASP A 26 -32.27 26.61 -28.36
C ASP A 26 -33.63 26.08 -28.91
N TYR A 27 -34.35 25.33 -28.07
CA TYR A 27 -35.79 25.12 -28.23
C TYR A 27 -36.43 25.32 -26.87
N ASP A 28 -37.01 26.51 -26.72
CA ASP A 28 -37.67 26.99 -25.51
C ASP A 28 -39.19 26.72 -25.57
N PRO A 29 -39.71 25.63 -24.98
CA PRO A 29 -41.16 25.58 -24.68
C PRO A 29 -41.41 26.32 -23.38
N PRO A 30 -42.49 27.04 -23.21
CA PRO A 30 -42.80 27.75 -21.96
C PRO A 30 -42.90 26.76 -20.82
N ILE A 31 -41.93 26.83 -19.90
CA ILE A 31 -41.94 26.05 -18.68
C ILE A 31 -42.99 26.71 -17.74
N TYR A 32 -44.12 26.07 -17.53
CA TYR A 32 -44.99 26.36 -16.40
C TYR A 32 -44.22 25.92 -15.15
N VAL A 33 -43.57 26.88 -14.50
CA VAL A 33 -42.99 26.67 -13.16
C VAL A 33 -44.12 26.82 -12.14
N ASP A 34 -44.91 25.77 -11.99
CA ASP A 34 -45.70 25.64 -10.78
C ASP A 34 -44.82 24.98 -9.72
N GLN A 35 -44.55 25.72 -8.67
CA GLN A 35 -43.72 25.48 -7.50
C GLN A 35 -42.19 25.60 -7.78
N ALA A 36 -41.66 26.69 -7.22
CA ALA A 36 -40.22 26.75 -6.94
C ALA A 36 -39.81 25.46 -6.22
N PRO A 37 -38.70 24.79 -6.63
CA PRO A 37 -38.21 23.65 -5.88
C PRO A 37 -38.05 24.10 -4.43
N ASP A 38 -38.68 23.34 -3.54
CA ASP A 38 -38.54 23.54 -2.09
C ASP A 38 -37.02 23.40 -1.82
N TYR A 39 -36.42 24.56 -1.59
CA TYR A 39 -35.02 24.65 -1.25
C TYR A 39 -34.92 24.04 0.14
N GLN A 40 -34.80 22.71 0.23
CA GLN A 40 -34.31 22.10 1.44
C GLN A 40 -32.89 22.62 1.61
N PRO A 41 -32.62 23.40 2.67
CA PRO A 41 -31.26 23.75 2.98
C PRO A 41 -30.52 22.40 3.04
N VAL A 42 -29.58 22.19 2.14
CA VAL A 42 -28.60 21.11 2.32
C VAL A 42 -28.00 21.47 3.67
N GLU A 43 -28.38 20.69 4.70
CA GLU A 43 -27.70 20.79 5.97
C GLU A 43 -26.25 20.54 5.60
N VAL A 44 -25.45 21.60 5.64
CA VAL A 44 -24.01 21.49 5.47
C VAL A 44 -23.59 20.65 6.66
N GLY A 45 -23.59 19.33 6.44
CA GLY A 45 -23.22 18.39 7.45
C GLY A 45 -21.78 18.67 7.80
N SER A 46 -21.60 19.47 8.85
CA SER A 46 -20.29 19.66 9.48
C SER A 46 -19.93 18.33 10.12
N GLY A 47 -19.56 17.35 9.27
CA GLY A 47 -19.56 16.06 9.79
C GLY A 47 -18.19 15.43 9.88
N TRP A 48 -17.88 15.00 11.06
CA TRP A 48 -16.85 14.04 11.32
C TRP A 48 -17.28 12.67 10.80
N TYR A 49 -16.33 11.90 10.29
CA TYR A 49 -16.58 10.51 9.89
C TYR A 49 -15.46 9.59 10.37
N LEU A 50 -15.81 8.35 10.56
CA LEU A 50 -14.90 7.24 10.75
C LEU A 50 -14.81 6.44 9.45
N ARG A 51 -13.64 5.87 9.18
CA ARG A 51 -13.48 4.97 8.06
C ARG A 51 -12.60 3.78 8.43
N GLY A 52 -12.90 2.64 7.84
CA GLY A 52 -12.05 1.45 7.88
C GLY A 52 -11.84 0.95 6.47
N ASP A 53 -10.60 0.61 6.11
CA ASP A 53 -10.26 0.11 4.78
C ASP A 53 -9.51 -1.20 4.88
N VAL A 54 -9.77 -2.07 3.92
CA VAL A 54 -8.91 -3.20 3.56
C VAL A 54 -8.50 -3.03 2.11
N ALA A 55 -7.29 -3.42 1.76
CA ALA A 55 -6.83 -3.33 0.38
C ALA A 55 -6.09 -4.60 -0.02
N TYR A 56 -6.22 -4.94 -1.29
CA TYR A 56 -5.43 -5.95 -1.97
C TYR A 56 -4.24 -5.28 -2.67
N LEU A 57 -3.05 -5.88 -2.54
CA LEU A 57 -1.81 -5.44 -3.15
C LEU A 57 -1.44 -6.42 -4.27
N PRO A 58 -1.63 -6.06 -5.54
CA PRO A 58 -1.33 -6.94 -6.66
C PRO A 58 0.17 -7.10 -6.94
N GLN A 59 1.01 -6.32 -6.27
CA GLN A 59 2.47 -6.30 -6.46
C GLN A 59 3.17 -6.35 -5.11
N LYS A 60 4.34 -7.00 -5.09
CA LYS A 60 5.22 -7.01 -3.93
C LYS A 60 5.63 -5.59 -3.55
N THR A 61 5.54 -5.27 -2.27
CA THR A 61 5.95 -3.97 -1.72
C THR A 61 7.42 -3.95 -1.33
N PHE A 62 7.91 -5.08 -0.82
CA PHE A 62 9.30 -5.28 -0.43
C PHE A 62 9.95 -6.22 -1.44
N ASP A 63 10.91 -5.71 -2.19
CA ASP A 63 11.61 -6.48 -3.21
C ASP A 63 12.90 -7.07 -2.62
N ASN A 64 12.98 -8.40 -2.51
CA ASN A 64 14.17 -9.10 -2.08
C ASN A 64 15.17 -9.34 -3.22
N GLY A 65 14.74 -9.18 -4.49
CA GLY A 65 15.52 -9.62 -5.65
C GLY A 65 15.51 -11.14 -5.82
N ASP A 66 16.41 -11.64 -6.65
CA ASP A 66 16.57 -13.08 -6.88
C ASP A 66 17.48 -13.65 -5.77
N PHE A 67 16.93 -14.52 -4.93
CA PHE A 67 17.71 -15.22 -3.92
C PHE A 67 18.59 -16.28 -4.60
N THR A 68 19.88 -16.23 -4.33
CA THR A 68 20.87 -17.14 -4.91
C THR A 68 21.42 -18.11 -3.88
N PHE A 69 21.30 -19.41 -4.19
CA PHE A 69 21.99 -20.45 -3.43
C PHE A 69 23.40 -20.67 -3.99
N PRO A 70 24.40 -20.91 -3.14
CA PRO A 70 25.69 -21.39 -3.58
C PRO A 70 25.54 -22.77 -4.25
N SER A 71 26.02 -22.92 -5.47
CA SER A 71 25.80 -24.09 -6.33
C SER A 71 26.37 -25.43 -5.81
N THR A 72 27.00 -25.46 -4.64
CA THR A 72 27.71 -26.63 -4.05
C THR A 72 26.94 -27.26 -2.89
N ILE A 73 25.73 -26.83 -2.60
CA ILE A 73 25.02 -27.14 -1.36
C ILE A 73 23.85 -28.09 -1.65
N ASN A 74 23.75 -29.17 -0.89
CA ASN A 74 22.62 -30.08 -0.89
C ASN A 74 21.84 -29.89 0.42
N ASN A 75 20.52 -29.99 0.37
CA ASN A 75 19.65 -29.88 1.54
C ASN A 75 19.37 -28.43 1.99
N GLU A 76 18.94 -27.63 1.04
CA GLU A 76 18.55 -26.23 1.26
C GLU A 76 17.04 -26.12 1.44
N SER A 77 16.62 -25.22 2.30
CA SER A 77 15.23 -24.79 2.43
C SER A 77 15.13 -23.29 2.29
N PHE A 78 14.30 -22.85 1.37
CA PHE A 78 13.97 -21.44 1.16
C PHE A 78 12.45 -21.25 1.15
N SER A 79 12.00 -20.29 1.88
CA SER A 79 10.59 -19.89 1.90
C SER A 79 10.51 -18.37 1.86
N GLU A 80 9.77 -17.84 0.87
CA GLU A 80 9.43 -16.45 0.77
C GLU A 80 7.91 -16.31 0.82
N GLY A 81 7.42 -15.48 1.72
CA GLY A 81 6.01 -15.12 1.81
C GLY A 81 5.85 -13.62 1.86
N GLU A 82 4.85 -13.11 1.16
CA GLU A 82 4.41 -11.73 1.25
C GLU A 82 2.91 -11.67 1.44
N ASP A 83 2.50 -10.90 2.42
CA ASP A 83 1.08 -10.65 2.67
C ASP A 83 0.57 -9.60 1.66
N ALA A 84 -0.32 -10.03 0.78
CA ALA A 84 -0.86 -9.21 -0.30
C ALA A 84 -2.02 -8.30 0.15
N TYR A 85 -2.10 -7.93 1.42
CA TYR A 85 -3.16 -7.09 1.96
C TYR A 85 -2.61 -5.90 2.76
N PHE A 86 -3.43 -4.87 2.86
CA PHE A 86 -3.22 -3.71 3.71
C PHE A 86 -4.51 -3.46 4.48
N ALA A 87 -4.42 -2.97 5.71
CA ALA A 87 -5.57 -2.57 6.50
C ALA A 87 -5.33 -1.20 7.12
N SER A 88 -6.38 -0.39 7.21
CA SER A 88 -6.30 0.92 7.83
C SER A 88 -7.59 1.36 8.49
N ILE A 89 -7.44 2.27 9.44
CA ILE A 89 -8.54 3.01 10.07
C ILE A 89 -8.27 4.49 9.87
N GLY A 90 -9.34 5.27 9.72
CA GLY A 90 -9.25 6.71 9.51
C GLY A 90 -10.31 7.48 10.25
N PHE A 91 -10.00 8.73 10.51
CA PHE A 91 -10.90 9.73 11.06
C PHE A 91 -10.82 10.96 10.20
N GLY A 92 -11.95 11.47 9.75
CA GLY A 92 -11.99 12.55 8.78
C GLY A 92 -13.12 13.55 9.02
N TYR A 93 -13.10 14.59 8.20
CA TYR A 93 -14.02 15.71 8.26
C TYR A 93 -14.42 16.17 6.86
N HIS A 94 -15.71 16.35 6.63
CA HIS A 94 -16.29 17.01 5.46
C HIS A 94 -16.32 18.51 5.66
N PHE A 95 -15.54 19.25 4.88
CA PHE A 95 -15.56 20.73 4.91
C PHE A 95 -16.79 21.29 4.18
N ASN A 96 -17.19 20.59 3.13
CA ASN A 96 -18.39 20.83 2.33
C ASN A 96 -18.70 19.59 1.48
N ASP A 97 -19.68 19.69 0.60
CA ASP A 97 -20.13 18.57 -0.27
C ASP A 97 -19.04 18.07 -1.24
N TYR A 98 -17.98 18.86 -1.47
CA TYR A 98 -16.95 18.56 -2.44
C TYR A 98 -15.57 18.30 -1.81
N LEU A 99 -15.35 18.78 -0.59
CA LEU A 99 -14.03 18.72 0.04
C LEU A 99 -14.08 18.00 1.38
N ARG A 100 -13.22 17.03 1.53
CA ARG A 100 -13.00 16.31 2.78
C ARG A 100 -11.53 16.01 3.01
N ALA A 101 -11.15 15.81 4.25
CA ALA A 101 -9.84 15.33 4.62
C ALA A 101 -9.94 14.24 5.69
N ASP A 102 -8.97 13.35 5.73
CA ASP A 102 -8.84 12.35 6.79
C ASP A 102 -7.38 12.12 7.21
N LEU A 103 -7.24 11.72 8.46
CA LEU A 103 -6.03 11.10 8.97
C LEU A 103 -6.25 9.58 8.96
N ASN A 104 -5.40 8.86 8.24
CA ASN A 104 -5.50 7.43 8.04
C ASN A 104 -4.28 6.73 8.64
N LEU A 105 -4.51 5.77 9.54
CA LEU A 105 -3.49 4.94 10.17
C LEU A 105 -3.54 3.55 9.54
N GLY A 106 -2.46 3.14 8.90
CA GLY A 106 -2.41 1.91 8.13
C GLY A 106 -1.34 0.95 8.61
N TYR A 107 -1.60 -0.34 8.42
CA TYR A 107 -0.69 -1.45 8.64
C TYR A 107 -0.48 -2.24 7.37
N LEU A 108 0.78 -2.39 6.98
CA LEU A 108 1.24 -3.18 5.86
C LEU A 108 2.06 -4.35 6.43
N PRO A 109 1.54 -5.59 6.40
CA PRO A 109 2.19 -6.74 7.04
C PRO A 109 3.53 -7.10 6.39
N GLY A 110 3.73 -6.81 5.12
CA GLY A 110 5.02 -6.92 4.46
C GLY A 110 5.42 -8.34 4.11
N ASN A 111 6.74 -8.59 4.04
CA ASN A 111 7.29 -9.86 3.63
C ASN A 111 8.05 -10.56 4.76
N HIS A 112 8.16 -11.88 4.63
CA HIS A 112 9.10 -12.68 5.39
C HIS A 112 9.86 -13.62 4.46
N VAL A 113 11.15 -13.77 4.73
CA VAL A 113 12.04 -14.70 4.04
C VAL A 113 12.69 -15.56 5.11
N SER A 114 12.66 -16.86 4.92
CA SER A 114 13.36 -17.82 5.76
C SER A 114 14.19 -18.73 4.88
N ASP A 115 15.44 -18.87 5.22
CA ASP A 115 16.38 -19.79 4.58
C ASP A 115 17.06 -20.65 5.63
N SER A 116 17.38 -21.89 5.28
CA SER A 116 18.19 -22.76 6.10
C SER A 116 19.01 -23.70 5.25
N TYR A 117 20.13 -24.08 5.83
CA TYR A 117 21.09 -24.99 5.23
C TYR A 117 21.60 -25.97 6.29
N ASP A 118 21.64 -27.25 5.97
CA ASP A 118 22.14 -28.32 6.82
C ASP A 118 22.76 -29.43 5.98
N ASP A 119 24.06 -29.59 6.03
CA ASP A 119 24.77 -30.67 5.32
C ASP A 119 25.20 -31.81 6.22
N SER A 120 24.77 -31.85 7.46
CA SER A 120 25.16 -32.88 8.44
C SER A 120 24.90 -34.33 7.98
N GLY A 121 23.91 -34.49 7.06
CA GLY A 121 23.60 -35.81 6.49
C GLY A 121 24.53 -36.31 5.41
N VAL A 122 25.39 -35.45 4.81
CA VAL A 122 26.29 -35.76 3.70
C VAL A 122 27.74 -35.37 3.98
N ALA A 123 27.97 -34.46 4.91
CA ALA A 123 29.31 -34.04 5.31
C ALA A 123 30.06 -35.17 6.08
N PRO A 124 31.38 -35.26 5.94
CA PRO A 124 32.20 -36.12 6.80
C PRO A 124 31.98 -35.77 8.28
N ALA A 125 32.14 -36.77 9.16
CA ALA A 125 31.97 -36.56 10.58
C ALA A 125 32.86 -35.43 11.11
N GLY A 126 32.26 -34.45 11.76
CA GLY A 126 32.94 -33.27 12.32
C GLY A 126 33.23 -32.15 11.30
N THR A 127 32.62 -32.16 10.11
CA THR A 127 32.76 -31.07 9.11
C THR A 127 31.42 -30.49 8.68
N ALA A 128 30.35 -30.76 9.42
CA ALA A 128 29.01 -30.25 9.09
C ALA A 128 28.90 -28.73 9.23
N ILE A 129 28.23 -28.15 8.28
CA ILE A 129 27.86 -26.70 8.27
C ILE A 129 26.35 -26.56 8.40
N LEU A 130 25.94 -25.73 9.34
CA LEU A 130 24.54 -25.39 9.53
C LEU A 130 24.37 -23.85 9.43
N GLY A 131 23.39 -23.44 8.68
CA GLY A 131 23.07 -22.03 8.52
C GLY A 131 21.57 -21.80 8.58
N SER A 132 21.14 -20.67 9.11
CA SER A 132 19.76 -20.24 9.01
C SER A 132 19.68 -18.73 8.91
N GLY A 133 18.73 -18.22 8.15
CA GLY A 133 18.41 -16.83 8.01
C GLY A 133 16.89 -16.59 8.11
N ASN A 134 16.52 -15.50 8.73
CA ASN A 134 15.13 -15.05 8.75
C ASN A 134 15.08 -13.53 8.66
N VAL A 135 14.39 -13.03 7.66
CA VAL A 135 14.14 -11.59 7.46
C VAL A 135 12.64 -11.36 7.47
N LYS A 136 12.20 -10.39 8.27
CA LYS A 136 10.81 -9.95 8.32
C LYS A 136 10.74 -8.44 8.25
N ASN A 137 10.03 -7.93 7.24
CA ASN A 137 9.72 -6.52 7.06
C ASN A 137 8.22 -6.27 7.23
N TYR A 138 7.87 -5.14 7.84
CA TYR A 138 6.51 -4.64 7.90
C TYR A 138 6.52 -3.13 8.11
N ALA A 139 5.39 -2.47 7.83
CA ALA A 139 5.31 -1.02 7.98
C ALA A 139 3.99 -0.56 8.61
N PHE A 140 4.09 0.52 9.38
CA PHE A 140 2.95 1.32 9.82
C PHE A 140 3.00 2.69 9.15
N SER A 141 1.86 3.19 8.73
CA SER A 141 1.74 4.50 8.10
C SER A 141 0.74 5.40 8.82
N GLY A 142 1.03 6.70 8.86
CA GLY A 142 0.10 7.75 9.24
C GLY A 142 0.05 8.78 8.13
N ILE A 143 -1.07 8.84 7.39
CA ILE A 143 -1.23 9.67 6.19
C ILE A 143 -2.39 10.64 6.39
N LEU A 144 -2.13 11.92 6.19
CA LEU A 144 -3.16 12.95 6.04
C LEU A 144 -3.52 13.03 4.55
N ASN A 145 -4.77 12.73 4.23
CA ASN A 145 -5.29 12.79 2.88
C ASN A 145 -6.28 13.93 2.72
N GLY A 146 -6.29 14.55 1.55
CA GLY A 146 -7.33 15.45 1.09
C GLY A 146 -8.02 14.86 -0.13
N TYR A 147 -9.34 15.04 -0.23
CA TYR A 147 -10.14 14.52 -1.33
C TYR A 147 -11.03 15.59 -1.91
N VAL A 148 -11.28 15.46 -3.21
CA VAL A 148 -12.31 16.19 -3.94
C VAL A 148 -13.35 15.17 -4.41
N ASP A 149 -14.56 15.30 -3.91
CA ASP A 149 -15.73 14.55 -4.33
C ASP A 149 -16.34 15.25 -5.56
N LEU A 150 -16.55 14.51 -6.67
CA LEU A 150 -16.90 15.08 -7.97
C LEU A 150 -18.41 15.21 -8.21
N GLY A 151 -19.18 15.18 -7.11
CA GLY A 151 -20.63 15.20 -7.14
C GLY A 151 -21.26 13.82 -7.09
N THR A 152 -22.46 13.75 -6.49
CA THR A 152 -23.19 12.49 -6.30
C THR A 152 -24.25 12.31 -7.39
N TYR A 153 -24.19 11.17 -8.08
CA TYR A 153 -25.18 10.77 -9.07
C TYR A 153 -25.73 9.38 -8.73
N VAL A 154 -27.02 9.29 -8.50
CA VAL A 154 -27.74 8.04 -8.12
C VAL A 154 -27.06 7.34 -6.93
N GLY A 155 -26.64 8.10 -5.92
CA GLY A 155 -26.00 7.57 -4.72
C GLY A 155 -24.51 7.21 -4.89
N ILE A 156 -23.92 7.39 -6.07
CA ILE A 156 -22.52 7.16 -6.35
C ILE A 156 -21.78 8.49 -6.42
N THR A 157 -20.72 8.62 -5.66
CA THR A 157 -19.84 9.80 -5.61
C THR A 157 -18.43 9.42 -6.05
N PRO A 158 -18.02 9.76 -7.28
CA PRO A 158 -16.62 9.65 -7.68
C PRO A 158 -15.76 10.62 -6.89
N TYR A 159 -14.53 10.22 -6.58
CA TYR A 159 -13.59 11.08 -5.88
C TYR A 159 -12.15 10.89 -6.37
N VAL A 160 -11.34 11.92 -6.17
CA VAL A 160 -9.90 11.90 -6.31
C VAL A 160 -9.27 12.52 -5.07
N GLY A 161 -8.03 12.12 -4.76
CA GLY A 161 -7.37 12.65 -3.58
C GLY A 161 -5.87 12.43 -3.60
N ALA A 162 -5.20 13.14 -2.71
CA ALA A 162 -3.78 12.97 -2.46
C ALA A 162 -3.50 13.07 -0.96
N GLY A 163 -2.43 12.44 -0.53
CA GLY A 163 -2.03 12.47 0.87
C GLY A 163 -0.53 12.52 1.05
N ILE A 164 -0.15 12.99 2.23
CA ILE A 164 1.23 13.04 2.69
C ILE A 164 1.29 12.60 4.15
N GLY A 165 2.38 11.96 4.53
CA GLY A 165 2.53 11.52 5.90
C GLY A 165 3.85 10.82 6.17
N LEU A 166 3.85 9.99 7.20
CA LEU A 166 5.00 9.24 7.64
C LEU A 166 4.73 7.75 7.58
N VAL A 167 5.74 7.00 7.20
CA VAL A 167 5.79 5.56 7.33
C VAL A 167 6.92 5.16 8.26
N ARG A 168 6.64 4.24 9.17
CA ARG A 168 7.63 3.55 10.00
C ARG A 168 7.80 2.14 9.45
N THR A 169 8.95 1.87 8.86
CA THR A 169 9.37 0.53 8.44
C THR A 169 10.11 -0.15 9.57
N THR A 170 9.82 -1.42 9.79
CA THR A 170 10.52 -2.28 10.75
C THR A 170 11.07 -3.48 10.02
N SER A 171 12.37 -3.69 10.12
CA SER A 171 13.08 -4.85 9.56
C SER A 171 13.70 -5.65 10.70
N LYS A 172 13.37 -6.92 10.77
CA LYS A 172 13.95 -7.87 11.71
C LYS A 172 14.78 -8.88 10.94
N LEU A 173 16.05 -8.99 11.29
CA LEU A 173 16.98 -9.97 10.74
C LEU A 173 17.47 -10.87 11.88
N SER A 174 17.44 -12.16 11.66
CA SER A 174 18.07 -13.16 12.51
C SER A 174 18.80 -14.14 11.61
N ALA A 175 20.09 -14.30 11.81
CA ALA A 175 20.90 -15.26 11.04
C ALA A 175 21.88 -15.98 11.98
N SER A 176 22.13 -17.24 11.70
CA SER A 176 23.14 -18.05 12.41
C SER A 176 23.92 -18.90 11.43
N TYR A 177 25.17 -19.12 11.74
CA TYR A 177 26.06 -20.00 11.00
C TYR A 177 26.91 -20.77 12.00
N THR A 178 27.06 -22.07 11.80
CA THR A 178 27.87 -22.97 12.62
C THR A 178 28.66 -23.89 11.72
N ASP A 179 29.96 -23.93 11.94
CA ASP A 179 30.91 -24.81 11.22
C ASP A 179 31.49 -25.78 12.24
N SER A 180 31.16 -27.08 12.13
CA SER A 180 31.64 -28.12 13.04
C SER A 180 33.13 -28.36 12.94
N ALA A 181 33.76 -28.02 11.79
CA ALA A 181 35.22 -28.18 11.58
C ALA A 181 36.01 -27.01 12.16
N ASP A 182 35.43 -25.78 12.13
CA ASP A 182 36.12 -24.57 12.57
C ASP A 182 35.11 -23.59 13.22
N SER A 183 34.93 -23.75 14.52
CA SER A 183 34.02 -22.90 15.30
C SER A 183 34.45 -21.41 15.37
N THR A 184 35.63 -21.05 14.84
CA THR A 184 36.02 -19.63 14.73
C THR A 184 35.20 -18.89 13.70
N ASN A 185 34.48 -19.58 12.82
CA ASN A 185 33.59 -19.03 11.81
C ASN A 185 32.14 -18.92 12.31
N ASP A 186 31.86 -19.48 13.49
CA ASP A 186 30.49 -19.43 14.05
C ASP A 186 30.06 -18.01 14.31
N PHE A 187 28.84 -17.65 13.90
CA PHE A 187 28.25 -16.39 14.24
C PHE A 187 26.74 -16.51 14.49
N VAL A 188 26.25 -15.61 15.30
CA VAL A 188 24.82 -15.34 15.47
C VAL A 188 24.60 -13.85 15.29
N LEU A 189 23.78 -13.50 14.31
CA LEU A 189 23.41 -12.12 14.02
C LEU A 189 21.93 -11.90 14.33
N SER A 190 21.64 -10.89 15.11
CA SER A 190 20.25 -10.44 15.34
C SER A 190 20.21 -8.92 15.21
N SER A 191 19.34 -8.43 14.36
CA SER A 191 19.16 -6.99 14.13
C SER A 191 17.68 -6.64 14.06
N ASN A 192 17.32 -5.54 14.71
CA ASN A 192 15.97 -4.97 14.64
C ASN A 192 16.11 -3.47 14.30
N LYS A 193 15.82 -3.12 13.06
CA LYS A 193 15.95 -1.74 12.56
C LYS A 193 14.57 -1.13 12.36
N ASN A 194 14.36 0.04 12.95
CA ASN A 194 13.19 0.86 12.73
C ASN A 194 13.61 2.15 12.04
N GLN A 195 12.86 2.55 11.02
CA GLN A 195 13.14 3.78 10.27
C GLN A 195 11.84 4.51 9.95
N TYR A 196 11.90 5.84 10.03
CA TYR A 196 10.80 6.72 9.63
C TYR A 196 11.14 7.39 8.30
N SER A 197 10.16 7.46 7.41
CA SER A 197 10.29 8.08 6.10
C SER A 197 9.04 8.86 5.75
N LEU A 198 9.21 9.89 4.93
CA LEU A 198 8.07 10.56 4.30
C LEU A 198 7.41 9.62 3.29
N ALA A 199 6.09 9.66 3.26
CA ALA A 199 5.28 8.93 2.30
C ALA A 199 4.25 9.87 1.68
N TYR A 200 3.83 9.54 0.46
CA TYR A 200 2.72 10.20 -0.22
C TYR A 200 1.78 9.18 -0.85
N THR A 201 0.55 9.59 -1.05
CA THR A 201 -0.49 8.78 -1.68
C THR A 201 -1.21 9.55 -2.77
N LEU A 202 -1.67 8.83 -3.79
CA LEU A 202 -2.63 9.31 -4.77
C LEU A 202 -3.83 8.37 -4.74
N ASN A 203 -5.02 8.93 -4.67
CA ASN A 203 -6.26 8.19 -4.46
C ASN A 203 -7.27 8.51 -5.55
N ALA A 204 -8.02 7.51 -6.03
CA ALA A 204 -9.19 7.70 -6.86
C ALA A 204 -10.19 6.58 -6.59
N GLY A 205 -11.48 6.87 -6.63
CA GLY A 205 -12.47 5.83 -6.34
C GLY A 205 -13.90 6.30 -6.49
N LEU A 206 -14.79 5.41 -6.06
CA LEU A 206 -16.23 5.60 -6.05
C LEU A 206 -16.74 5.30 -4.65
N ALA A 207 -17.51 6.21 -4.08
CA ALA A 207 -18.26 5.99 -2.85
C ALA A 207 -19.72 5.74 -3.19
N TYR A 208 -20.33 4.75 -2.56
CA TYR A 208 -21.75 4.46 -2.69
C TYR A 208 -22.45 4.62 -1.33
N GLN A 209 -23.46 5.46 -1.31
CA GLN A 209 -24.25 5.71 -0.11
C GLN A 209 -25.27 4.60 0.11
N VAL A 210 -25.04 3.77 1.13
CA VAL A 210 -25.93 2.65 1.48
C VAL A 210 -27.06 3.09 2.38
N THR A 211 -26.75 3.98 3.32
CA THR A 211 -27.72 4.63 4.21
C THR A 211 -27.36 6.09 4.38
N LYS A 212 -28.13 6.85 5.16
CA LYS A 212 -27.81 8.26 5.44
C LYS A 212 -26.42 8.45 6.04
N ASN A 213 -25.97 7.49 6.86
CA ASN A 213 -24.72 7.58 7.60
C ASN A 213 -23.66 6.57 7.15
N VAL A 214 -23.97 5.64 6.24
CA VAL A 214 -23.05 4.57 5.84
C VAL A 214 -22.75 4.65 4.36
N LEU A 215 -21.48 4.76 4.03
CA LEU A 215 -20.96 4.71 2.66
C LEU A 215 -19.97 3.55 2.52
N VAL A 216 -20.00 2.93 1.35
CA VAL A 216 -19.02 1.94 0.92
C VAL A 216 -18.15 2.55 -0.15
N ASP A 217 -16.85 2.45 0.01
CA ASP A 217 -15.85 2.97 -0.93
C ASP A 217 -15.18 1.82 -1.68
N LEU A 218 -15.09 1.94 -3.00
CA LEU A 218 -14.21 1.13 -3.85
C LEU A 218 -13.20 2.07 -4.50
N GLY A 219 -11.94 1.89 -4.19
CA GLY A 219 -10.91 2.82 -4.59
C GLY A 219 -9.62 2.18 -5.03
N TYR A 220 -8.81 2.96 -5.67
CA TYR A 220 -7.43 2.70 -6.00
C TYR A 220 -6.55 3.70 -5.26
N GLN A 221 -5.48 3.22 -4.67
CA GLN A 221 -4.46 4.04 -4.05
C GLN A 221 -3.08 3.65 -4.57
N TYR A 222 -2.32 4.62 -5.01
CA TYR A 222 -0.88 4.52 -5.16
C TYR A 222 -0.23 5.05 -3.89
N PHE A 223 0.58 4.21 -3.25
CA PHE A 223 1.37 4.57 -2.06
C PHE A 223 2.86 4.57 -2.42
N SER A 224 3.62 5.55 -1.95
CA SER A 224 5.06 5.59 -2.13
C SER A 224 5.76 6.26 -0.95
N ALA A 225 6.83 5.61 -0.49
CA ALA A 225 7.78 6.13 0.49
C ALA A 225 9.22 5.90 -0.03
N PRO A 226 9.75 6.83 -0.85
CA PRO A 226 10.99 6.63 -1.61
C PRO A 226 12.24 6.43 -0.73
N ASN A 227 12.21 6.94 0.49
CA ASN A 227 13.32 6.86 1.43
C ASN A 227 13.12 5.80 2.52
N ALA A 228 12.05 5.00 2.45
CA ALA A 228 11.86 3.91 3.39
C ALA A 228 12.93 2.84 3.17
N GLU A 229 13.64 2.46 4.23
CA GLU A 229 14.68 1.43 4.18
C GLU A 229 14.12 0.13 4.75
N TYR A 230 14.52 -0.98 4.14
CA TYR A 230 14.22 -2.33 4.61
C TYR A 230 15.38 -3.28 4.29
N VAL A 231 15.41 -4.42 4.95
CA VAL A 231 16.43 -5.44 4.73
C VAL A 231 15.89 -6.43 3.70
N ALA A 232 16.66 -6.66 2.63
CA ALA A 232 16.41 -7.71 1.66
C ALA A 232 17.29 -8.94 1.98
N ALA A 233 16.85 -10.11 1.58
CA ALA A 233 17.65 -11.34 1.64
C ALA A 233 18.03 -11.72 0.20
N GLU A 234 19.32 -11.68 -0.12
CA GLU A 234 19.85 -12.03 -1.46
C GLU A 234 20.60 -13.37 -1.48
N SER A 235 21.12 -13.79 -0.34
CA SER A 235 21.76 -15.11 -0.15
C SER A 235 21.84 -15.44 1.33
N LEU A 236 22.31 -16.66 1.68
CA LEU A 236 22.52 -17.14 3.05
C LEU A 236 23.40 -16.22 3.92
N THR A 237 24.23 -15.38 3.30
CA THR A 237 25.18 -14.50 3.98
C THR A 237 25.04 -13.02 3.59
N SER A 238 24.10 -12.69 2.69
CA SER A 238 23.95 -11.33 2.17
C SER A 238 22.55 -10.76 2.46
N TYR A 239 22.51 -9.77 3.34
CA TYR A 239 21.29 -9.09 3.78
C TYR A 239 21.41 -7.58 3.57
N PRO A 240 21.39 -7.09 2.32
CA PRO A 240 21.56 -5.69 2.02
C PRO A 240 20.36 -4.85 2.48
N THR A 241 20.62 -3.59 2.80
CA THR A 241 19.56 -2.61 3.03
C THR A 241 19.15 -1.99 1.69
N ARG A 242 17.88 -2.12 1.34
CA ARG A 242 17.27 -1.50 0.16
C ARG A 242 16.46 -0.27 0.55
N LYS A 243 16.22 0.61 -0.41
CA LYS A 243 15.47 1.85 -0.24
C LYS A 243 14.30 1.93 -1.20
N GLY A 244 13.23 2.55 -0.71
CA GLY A 244 12.03 2.81 -1.49
C GLY A 244 11.04 1.66 -1.41
N ILE A 245 9.86 1.98 -0.86
CA ILE A 245 8.69 1.10 -0.95
C ILE A 245 7.62 1.84 -1.75
N SER A 246 6.98 1.13 -2.66
CA SER A 246 5.82 1.63 -3.38
C SER A 246 4.90 0.47 -3.72
N ASN A 247 3.60 0.72 -3.70
CA ASN A 247 2.62 -0.28 -4.08
C ASN A 247 1.36 0.34 -4.65
N HIS A 248 0.66 -0.49 -5.39
CA HIS A 248 -0.68 -0.22 -5.90
C HIS A 248 -1.68 -0.98 -5.04
N GLN A 249 -2.74 -0.33 -4.61
CA GLN A 249 -3.72 -0.87 -3.69
C GLN A 249 -5.11 -0.78 -4.32
N ILE A 250 -5.83 -1.89 -4.34
CA ILE A 250 -7.26 -1.90 -4.61
C ILE A 250 -7.95 -1.93 -3.25
N LYS A 251 -8.58 -0.80 -2.89
CA LYS A 251 -9.16 -0.57 -1.56
C LYS A 251 -10.66 -0.80 -1.56
N PHE A 252 -11.12 -1.50 -0.54
CA PHE A 252 -12.52 -1.56 -0.14
C PHE A 252 -12.65 -0.92 1.24
N GLY A 253 -13.47 0.13 1.35
CA GLY A 253 -13.65 0.91 2.56
C GLY A 253 -15.10 0.98 3.02
N LEU A 254 -15.26 1.13 4.32
CA LEU A 254 -16.52 1.49 4.96
C LEU A 254 -16.34 2.83 5.66
N ARG A 255 -17.21 3.78 5.39
CA ARG A 255 -17.23 5.10 6.03
C ARG A 255 -18.54 5.27 6.78
N TYR A 256 -18.45 5.78 8.01
CA TYR A 256 -19.57 6.07 8.87
C TYR A 256 -19.56 7.54 9.26
N ASP A 257 -20.55 8.27 8.80
CA ASP A 257 -20.77 9.68 9.12
C ASP A 257 -21.43 9.80 10.50
N LEU A 258 -20.88 10.66 11.37
CA LEU A 258 -21.24 10.76 12.81
C LEU A 258 -22.39 11.72 13.11
N TRP A 259 -23.19 12.15 12.12
CA TRP A 259 -24.35 13.06 12.29
C TRP A 259 -25.61 12.55 11.64
#